data_c10044a7973f9a6fbad3aab8f627c19c
#
_entry.id   c10044a7973f9a6fbad3aab8f627c19c
#
_cell.length_a   1.000
_cell.length_b   1.000
_cell.length_c   1.000
_cell.angle_alpha   90.00
_cell.angle_beta   90.00
_cell.angle_gamma   90.00
#
_symmetry.space_group_name_H-M   'P 1'
#
loop_
_entity.id
_entity.type
_entity.pdbx_description
1 polymer ?
#
loop_
_entity_poly.entity_id
_entity_poly.type
_entity_poly.pdbx_seq_one_letter_code
_entity_poly.pdbx_strand_id
1 'polypeptide(L)'
;MKTCKLLLLALCCGCISASAAGKAGSEAPRIVNIVNFIRNIEPRSEEITETVLYETVARQAAQLAEYGLPATFLLQYDALINPRYRKLLTQDVYPGTEVGGWWEITQPHVEAAGLKWRGRYPWDWHADVGFATGYTPEERRKLVDVYMEKFKEVFGKYPTAIGSWFIDAYTLGYMYDKYGIVASCNCKDQIGTDGYTLWGGYWNQAYYPSRVNAYMPAQTREGQIPVPVFRMLGSDPIYQYDNCVGGALQGVISLEPVYGDSGGSRQWVEWFFRSMFEEPCLAFAYTQAGQE
;
A
#
# COMPACT_ATOMS: atom_id res chain seq x y z
N MET A 1 46.02 21.24 67.62
CA MET A 1 46.22 20.10 66.68
C MET A 1 44.88 19.41 66.53
N LYS A 2 44.23 19.61 65.44
CA LYS A 2 42.92 19.01 65.12
C LYS A 2 43.11 17.96 64.03
N THR A 3 42.89 16.71 64.38
CA THR A 3 43.00 15.58 63.49
C THR A 3 41.71 15.50 62.59
N CYS A 4 41.98 15.67 61.32
CA CYS A 4 40.90 15.50 60.32
C CYS A 4 40.76 14.00 59.94
N LYS A 5 39.65 13.43 60.26
CA LYS A 5 39.31 12.05 59.83
C LYS A 5 38.72 12.10 58.42
N LEU A 6 39.43 11.56 57.45
CA LEU A 6 38.95 11.34 56.09
C LEU A 6 38.03 10.10 56.09
N LEU A 7 36.78 10.32 55.78
CA LEU A 7 35.81 9.23 55.52
C LEU A 7 35.89 8.84 54.06
N LEU A 8 36.44 7.65 53.76
CA LEU A 8 36.39 7.07 52.41
C LEU A 8 35.02 6.42 52.19
N LEU A 9 34.20 7.05 51.35
CA LEU A 9 32.97 6.42 50.88
C LEU A 9 33.33 5.52 49.70
N ALA A 10 33.29 4.21 49.87
CA ALA A 10 33.44 3.24 48.80
C ALA A 10 32.09 3.15 48.09
N LEU A 11 32.01 3.75 46.88
CA LEU A 11 30.86 3.59 45.98
C LEU A 11 31.00 2.23 45.30
N CYS A 12 30.26 1.22 45.79
CA CYS A 12 30.09 -0.04 45.06
C CYS A 12 29.19 0.21 43.86
N CYS A 13 29.81 0.43 42.69
CA CYS A 13 29.12 0.28 41.40
C CYS A 13 28.78 -1.18 41.20
N GLY A 14 27.61 -1.59 41.66
CA GLY A 14 27.00 -2.85 41.27
C GLY A 14 26.61 -2.75 39.78
N CYS A 15 27.42 -3.31 38.92
CA CYS A 15 26.98 -3.60 37.53
C CYS A 15 25.82 -4.59 37.59
N ILE A 16 24.60 -4.09 37.55
CA ILE A 16 23.43 -4.92 37.25
C ILE A 16 23.56 -5.28 35.76
N SER A 17 24.20 -6.42 35.51
CA SER A 17 24.08 -7.07 34.23
C SER A 17 22.63 -7.56 34.12
N ALA A 18 21.77 -6.72 33.56
CA ALA A 18 20.47 -7.17 33.08
C ALA A 18 20.73 -8.16 31.95
N SER A 19 20.89 -9.42 32.28
CA SER A 19 20.70 -10.50 31.31
C SER A 19 19.25 -10.38 30.86
N ALA A 20 19.05 -9.71 29.72
CA ALA A 20 17.89 -9.93 28.93
C ALA A 20 17.95 -11.38 28.43
N ALA A 21 17.57 -12.33 29.31
CA ALA A 21 17.16 -13.64 28.88
C ALA A 21 15.87 -13.42 28.06
N GLY A 22 16.05 -13.05 26.78
CA GLY A 22 15.00 -13.15 25.82
C GLY A 22 14.50 -14.58 25.88
N LYS A 23 13.25 -14.77 26.32
CA LYS A 23 12.51 -15.98 26.02
C LYS A 23 12.81 -16.28 24.55
N ALA A 24 13.22 -17.49 24.22
CA ALA A 24 13.32 -17.97 22.85
C ALA A 24 11.99 -17.55 22.18
N GLY A 25 12.02 -16.44 21.47
CA GLY A 25 10.85 -15.83 20.89
C GLY A 25 10.32 -16.80 19.86
N SER A 26 9.02 -17.03 19.87
CA SER A 26 8.36 -17.61 18.71
C SER A 26 8.89 -16.85 17.48
N GLU A 27 9.38 -17.59 16.49
CA GLU A 27 9.81 -17.02 15.22
C GLU A 27 8.73 -16.04 14.74
N ALA A 28 9.11 -14.84 14.33
CA ALA A 28 8.16 -13.83 13.87
C ALA A 28 7.33 -14.42 12.71
N PRO A 29 6.01 -14.21 12.72
CA PRO A 29 5.16 -14.82 11.69
C PRO A 29 5.57 -14.29 10.31
N ARG A 30 5.70 -15.20 9.35
CA ARG A 30 5.90 -14.87 7.94
C ARG A 30 4.54 -14.63 7.32
N ILE A 31 4.25 -13.37 6.97
CA ILE A 31 2.96 -12.96 6.43
C ILE A 31 3.15 -12.48 5.00
N VAL A 32 2.35 -13.03 4.08
CA VAL A 32 2.26 -12.56 2.70
C VAL A 32 0.85 -12.02 2.48
N ASN A 33 0.74 -10.73 2.20
CA ASN A 33 -0.51 -10.12 1.77
C ASN A 33 -0.53 -10.07 0.24
N ILE A 34 -1.55 -10.66 -0.37
CA ILE A 34 -1.77 -10.58 -1.81
C ILE A 34 -2.76 -9.45 -2.03
N VAL A 35 -2.28 -8.35 -2.61
CA VAL A 35 -3.08 -7.14 -2.84
C VAL A 35 -3.16 -6.88 -4.34
N ASN A 36 -4.38 -6.85 -4.85
CA ASN A 36 -4.68 -6.53 -6.25
C ASN A 36 -5.44 -5.21 -6.28
N PHE A 37 -4.91 -4.19 -6.94
CA PHE A 37 -5.71 -3.01 -7.27
C PHE A 37 -6.35 -3.19 -8.64
N ILE A 38 -7.57 -2.67 -8.79
CA ILE A 38 -8.38 -2.85 -9.97
C ILE A 38 -8.75 -1.50 -10.54
N ARG A 39 -8.38 -1.26 -11.79
CA ARG A 39 -8.85 -0.16 -12.62
C ARG A 39 -9.63 -0.72 -13.83
N ASN A 40 -10.49 0.09 -14.42
CA ASN A 40 -11.28 -0.29 -15.59
C ASN A 40 -11.11 0.70 -16.76
N ILE A 41 -10.16 1.62 -16.68
CA ILE A 41 -9.88 2.59 -17.73
C ILE A 41 -8.41 2.49 -18.12
N GLU A 42 -8.16 2.21 -19.40
CA GLU A 42 -6.85 2.32 -20.02
C GLU A 42 -6.99 3.22 -21.27
N PRO A 43 -6.63 4.49 -21.16
CA PRO A 43 -6.90 5.44 -22.23
C PRO A 43 -6.09 5.22 -23.51
N ARG A 44 -5.07 4.35 -23.46
CA ARG A 44 -4.23 4.02 -24.60
C ARG A 44 -4.83 2.96 -25.52
N SER A 45 -5.79 2.17 -25.03
CA SER A 45 -6.40 1.08 -25.78
C SER A 45 -7.80 0.73 -25.26
N GLU A 46 -8.78 0.79 -26.17
CA GLU A 46 -10.16 0.37 -25.87
C GLU A 46 -10.23 -1.14 -25.60
N GLU A 47 -9.49 -1.95 -26.34
CA GLU A 47 -9.43 -3.40 -26.13
C GLU A 47 -8.92 -3.74 -24.71
N ILE A 48 -7.87 -3.07 -24.24
CA ILE A 48 -7.37 -3.25 -22.89
C ILE A 48 -8.44 -2.86 -21.89
N THR A 49 -9.09 -1.72 -22.05
CA THR A 49 -10.15 -1.26 -21.15
C THR A 49 -11.31 -2.24 -21.08
N GLU A 50 -11.84 -2.69 -22.21
CA GLU A 50 -13.07 -3.48 -22.23
C GLU A 50 -12.86 -4.96 -21.93
N THR A 51 -11.70 -5.50 -22.22
CA THR A 51 -11.46 -6.94 -22.19
C THR A 51 -10.33 -7.32 -21.23
N VAL A 52 -9.10 -6.88 -21.49
CA VAL A 52 -7.90 -7.38 -20.83
C VAL A 52 -7.91 -7.09 -19.34
N LEU A 53 -8.28 -5.88 -18.92
CA LEU A 53 -8.31 -5.50 -17.50
C LEU A 53 -9.26 -6.41 -16.70
N TYR A 54 -10.46 -6.64 -17.20
CA TYR A 54 -11.41 -7.52 -16.52
C TYR A 54 -10.98 -8.99 -16.51
N GLU A 55 -10.53 -9.52 -17.64
CA GLU A 55 -10.10 -10.91 -17.74
C GLU A 55 -8.91 -11.22 -16.83
N THR A 56 -8.00 -10.26 -16.69
CA THR A 56 -6.85 -10.39 -15.78
C THR A 56 -7.32 -10.58 -14.34
N VAL A 57 -8.25 -9.74 -13.86
CA VAL A 57 -8.79 -9.86 -12.49
C VAL A 57 -9.54 -11.18 -12.32
N ALA A 58 -10.35 -11.57 -13.31
CA ALA A 58 -11.10 -12.83 -13.26
C ALA A 58 -10.16 -14.04 -13.16
N ARG A 59 -9.06 -14.02 -13.92
CA ARG A 59 -8.04 -15.08 -13.85
C ARG A 59 -7.30 -15.08 -12.52
N GLN A 60 -6.95 -13.92 -11.99
CA GLN A 60 -6.33 -13.82 -10.66
C GLN A 60 -7.25 -14.38 -9.57
N ALA A 61 -8.53 -14.00 -9.59
CA ALA A 61 -9.51 -14.51 -8.62
C ALA A 61 -9.65 -16.04 -8.72
N ALA A 62 -9.73 -16.59 -9.93
CA ALA A 62 -9.81 -18.02 -10.15
C ALA A 62 -8.55 -18.76 -9.66
N GLN A 63 -7.37 -18.24 -9.95
CA GLN A 63 -6.11 -18.79 -9.51
C GLN A 63 -5.97 -18.77 -7.99
N LEU A 64 -6.32 -17.68 -7.34
CA LEU A 64 -6.32 -17.58 -5.87
C LEU A 64 -7.28 -18.60 -5.25
N ALA A 65 -8.46 -18.79 -5.85
CA ALA A 65 -9.41 -19.82 -5.41
C ALA A 65 -8.86 -21.24 -5.59
N GLU A 66 -8.21 -21.52 -6.71
CA GLU A 66 -7.55 -22.81 -6.99
C GLU A 66 -6.47 -23.15 -5.94
N TYR A 67 -5.67 -22.17 -5.54
CA TYR A 67 -4.63 -22.34 -4.53
C TYR A 67 -5.12 -22.19 -3.09
N GLY A 68 -6.38 -21.87 -2.87
CA GLY A 68 -6.95 -21.68 -1.53
C GLY A 68 -6.37 -20.46 -0.80
N LEU A 69 -6.06 -19.39 -1.51
CA LEU A 69 -5.41 -18.20 -0.98
C LEU A 69 -6.41 -17.03 -0.89
N PRO A 70 -6.65 -16.47 0.30
CA PRO A 70 -7.37 -15.21 0.43
C PRO A 70 -6.51 -14.05 -0.08
N ALA A 71 -7.17 -13.02 -0.62
CA ALA A 71 -6.51 -11.83 -1.12
C ALA A 71 -7.30 -10.56 -0.78
N THR A 72 -6.72 -9.41 -1.05
CA THR A 72 -7.38 -8.12 -0.96
C THR A 72 -7.48 -7.53 -2.36
N PHE A 73 -8.70 -7.24 -2.79
CA PHE A 73 -8.97 -6.54 -4.05
C PHE A 73 -9.40 -5.10 -3.76
N LEU A 74 -8.67 -4.15 -4.31
CA LEU A 74 -8.88 -2.72 -4.09
C LEU A 74 -9.37 -2.07 -5.38
N LEU A 75 -10.60 -1.54 -5.39
CA LEU A 75 -11.23 -1.02 -6.60
C LEU A 75 -11.00 0.49 -6.73
N GLN A 76 -10.51 0.92 -7.88
CA GLN A 76 -10.63 2.29 -8.33
C GLN A 76 -12.11 2.63 -8.60
N TYR A 77 -12.50 3.90 -8.62
CA TYR A 77 -13.92 4.27 -8.73
C TYR A 77 -14.60 3.77 -10.00
N ASP A 78 -13.89 3.77 -11.12
CA ASP A 78 -14.36 3.26 -12.40
C ASP A 78 -14.64 1.74 -12.36
N ALA A 79 -13.78 0.98 -11.70
CA ALA A 79 -14.01 -0.44 -11.44
C ALA A 79 -15.16 -0.66 -10.44
N LEU A 80 -15.28 0.18 -9.41
CA LEU A 80 -16.34 0.11 -8.41
C LEU A 80 -17.73 0.27 -9.02
N ILE A 81 -17.90 1.14 -10.01
CA ILE A 81 -19.18 1.36 -10.68
C ILE A 81 -19.49 0.32 -11.77
N ASN A 82 -18.54 -0.52 -12.15
CA ASN A 82 -18.73 -1.55 -13.16
C ASN A 82 -19.36 -2.83 -12.55
N PRO A 83 -20.58 -3.22 -12.97
CA PRO A 83 -21.28 -4.36 -12.37
C PRO A 83 -20.57 -5.70 -12.56
N ARG A 84 -19.68 -5.84 -13.54
CA ARG A 84 -18.90 -7.08 -13.77
C ARG A 84 -18.00 -7.39 -12.58
N TYR A 85 -17.28 -6.37 -12.05
CA TYR A 85 -16.43 -6.55 -10.87
C TYR A 85 -17.23 -6.82 -9.60
N ARG A 86 -18.39 -6.16 -9.43
CA ARG A 86 -19.28 -6.46 -8.32
C ARG A 86 -19.64 -7.96 -8.30
N LYS A 87 -20.08 -8.50 -9.42
CA LYS A 87 -20.45 -9.90 -9.52
C LYS A 87 -19.26 -10.81 -9.20
N LEU A 88 -18.12 -10.58 -9.84
CA LEU A 88 -16.90 -11.35 -9.64
C LEU A 88 -16.49 -11.38 -8.16
N LEU A 89 -16.40 -10.22 -7.53
CA LEU A 89 -15.86 -10.08 -6.18
C LEU A 89 -16.83 -10.44 -5.06
N THR A 90 -18.11 -10.69 -5.37
CA THR A 90 -19.08 -11.17 -4.39
C THR A 90 -19.40 -12.66 -4.52
N GLN A 91 -19.13 -13.27 -5.66
CA GLN A 91 -19.58 -14.63 -5.96
C GLN A 91 -18.44 -15.60 -6.28
N ASP A 92 -17.36 -15.11 -6.89
CA ASP A 92 -16.35 -15.97 -7.53
C ASP A 92 -14.97 -15.88 -6.88
N VAL A 93 -14.88 -15.34 -5.64
CA VAL A 93 -13.62 -15.22 -4.91
C VAL A 93 -13.49 -16.24 -3.79
N TYR A 94 -12.25 -16.57 -3.43
CA TYR A 94 -11.97 -17.48 -2.32
C TYR A 94 -12.49 -16.90 -0.98
N PRO A 95 -13.10 -17.72 -0.11
CA PRO A 95 -13.59 -17.26 1.19
C PRO A 95 -12.49 -16.60 2.03
N GLY A 96 -12.82 -15.46 2.65
CA GLY A 96 -11.86 -14.64 3.39
C GLY A 96 -11.16 -13.58 2.54
N THR A 97 -11.45 -13.52 1.25
CA THR A 97 -11.02 -12.42 0.38
C THR A 97 -11.70 -11.11 0.81
N GLU A 98 -10.90 -10.06 0.94
CA GLU A 98 -11.36 -8.71 1.27
C GLU A 98 -11.52 -7.87 0.01
N VAL A 99 -12.56 -7.02 0.01
CA VAL A 99 -12.74 -5.99 -1.02
C VAL A 99 -12.65 -4.63 -0.36
N GLY A 100 -11.79 -3.78 -0.88
CA GLY A 100 -11.55 -2.42 -0.40
C GLY A 100 -11.46 -1.42 -1.54
N GLY A 101 -10.98 -0.22 -1.25
CA GLY A 101 -10.84 0.85 -2.23
C GLY A 101 -9.41 1.07 -2.68
N TRP A 102 -9.26 1.40 -3.96
CA TRP A 102 -8.04 1.95 -4.52
C TRP A 102 -8.21 3.44 -4.77
N TRP A 103 -7.42 4.25 -4.06
CA TRP A 103 -7.56 5.69 -4.05
C TRP A 103 -6.68 6.34 -5.11
N GLU A 104 -7.23 6.44 -6.27
CA GLU A 104 -6.69 7.15 -7.41
C GLU A 104 -7.85 7.81 -8.15
N ILE A 105 -7.70 9.07 -8.51
CA ILE A 105 -8.82 9.91 -8.95
C ILE A 105 -9.01 9.77 -10.47
N THR A 106 -10.24 9.47 -10.87
CA THR A 106 -10.63 9.31 -12.27
C THR A 106 -11.75 10.28 -12.66
N GLN A 107 -11.94 10.49 -13.96
CA GLN A 107 -13.00 11.37 -14.46
C GLN A 107 -14.38 11.00 -13.91
N PRO A 108 -14.86 9.75 -13.99
CA PRO A 108 -16.19 9.41 -13.46
C PRO A 108 -16.32 9.67 -11.96
N HIS A 109 -15.24 9.58 -11.20
CA HIS A 109 -15.24 9.90 -9.78
C HIS A 109 -15.42 11.41 -9.54
N VAL A 110 -14.66 12.24 -10.27
CA VAL A 110 -14.72 13.69 -10.16
C VAL A 110 -16.08 14.23 -10.56
N GLU A 111 -16.64 13.71 -11.66
CA GLU A 111 -17.95 14.11 -12.15
C GLU A 111 -19.08 13.69 -11.19
N ALA A 112 -18.99 12.50 -10.61
CA ALA A 112 -19.93 12.04 -9.59
C ALA A 112 -19.89 12.92 -8.32
N ALA A 113 -18.74 13.51 -8.01
CA ALA A 113 -18.59 14.48 -6.92
C ALA A 113 -19.08 15.91 -7.27
N GLY A 114 -19.60 16.11 -8.48
CA GLY A 114 -20.02 17.42 -8.99
C GLY A 114 -18.87 18.38 -9.22
N LEU A 115 -17.67 17.85 -9.45
CA LEU A 115 -16.47 18.63 -9.71
C LEU A 115 -16.12 18.58 -11.21
N LYS A 116 -15.27 19.53 -11.62
CA LYS A 116 -14.80 19.59 -13.00
C LYS A 116 -13.56 18.73 -13.18
N TRP A 117 -13.61 17.78 -14.11
CA TRP A 117 -12.44 17.03 -14.54
C TRP A 117 -11.40 17.93 -15.22
N ARG A 118 -10.13 17.71 -14.90
CA ARG A 118 -9.00 18.50 -15.38
C ARG A 118 -7.98 17.70 -16.21
N GLY A 119 -8.18 16.37 -16.25
CA GLY A 119 -7.29 15.48 -16.98
C GLY A 119 -7.55 15.50 -18.49
N ARG A 120 -6.58 14.99 -19.23
CA ARG A 120 -6.65 14.85 -20.70
C ARG A 120 -7.48 13.62 -21.11
N TYR A 121 -7.46 12.61 -20.26
CA TYR A 121 -8.11 11.31 -20.46
C TYR A 121 -8.96 10.95 -19.25
N PRO A 122 -9.89 10.00 -19.34
CA PRO A 122 -10.72 9.59 -18.21
C PRO A 122 -9.95 9.05 -17.00
N TRP A 123 -8.76 8.52 -17.22
CA TRP A 123 -7.70 8.32 -16.23
C TRP A 123 -6.46 9.05 -16.73
N ASP A 124 -5.87 9.90 -15.91
CA ASP A 124 -4.70 10.68 -16.28
C ASP A 124 -3.65 10.59 -15.19
N TRP A 125 -2.44 10.22 -15.57
CA TRP A 125 -1.30 10.01 -14.67
C TRP A 125 -0.60 11.28 -14.20
N HIS A 126 -1.09 12.48 -14.55
CA HIS A 126 -0.58 13.70 -13.93
C HIS A 126 -0.90 13.74 -12.44
N ALA A 127 0.12 13.98 -11.61
CA ALA A 127 0.00 13.90 -10.16
C ALA A 127 -1.05 14.86 -9.58
N ASP A 128 -1.24 16.03 -10.18
CA ASP A 128 -2.25 17.02 -9.79
C ASP A 128 -3.67 16.70 -10.29
N VAL A 129 -3.83 15.62 -11.03
CA VAL A 129 -5.10 15.13 -11.56
C VAL A 129 -5.47 13.79 -10.93
N GLY A 130 -4.56 12.82 -10.96
CA GLY A 130 -4.78 11.45 -10.49
C GLY A 130 -4.68 11.31 -8.97
N PHE A 131 -4.00 12.23 -8.27
CA PHE A 131 -3.86 12.17 -6.82
C PHE A 131 -4.66 13.25 -6.11
N ALA A 132 -5.17 12.91 -4.92
CA ALA A 132 -5.98 13.82 -4.13
C ALA A 132 -5.27 15.14 -3.76
N THR A 133 -3.93 15.15 -3.72
CA THR A 133 -3.13 16.36 -3.48
C THR A 133 -3.35 17.46 -4.52
N GLY A 134 -3.81 17.12 -5.71
CA GLY A 134 -4.21 18.11 -6.72
C GLY A 134 -5.55 18.79 -6.47
N TYR A 135 -6.28 18.42 -5.41
CA TYR A 135 -7.60 18.91 -5.07
C TYR A 135 -7.57 19.66 -3.74
N THR A 136 -8.44 20.67 -3.60
CA THR A 136 -8.59 21.38 -2.33
C THR A 136 -9.10 20.44 -1.23
N PRO A 137 -8.90 20.77 0.06
CA PRO A 137 -9.43 19.96 1.16
C PRO A 137 -10.95 19.72 1.09
N GLU A 138 -11.71 20.69 0.60
CA GLU A 138 -13.15 20.54 0.42
C GLU A 138 -13.51 19.58 -0.71
N GLU A 139 -12.81 19.68 -1.83
CA GLU A 139 -12.97 18.76 -2.95
C GLU A 139 -12.57 17.33 -2.56
N ARG A 140 -11.47 17.15 -1.80
CA ARG A 140 -11.07 15.84 -1.28
C ARG A 140 -12.16 15.20 -0.43
N ARG A 141 -12.81 15.96 0.47
CA ARG A 141 -13.94 15.44 1.24
C ARG A 141 -15.10 15.00 0.35
N LYS A 142 -15.47 15.78 -0.67
CA LYS A 142 -16.53 15.42 -1.62
C LYS A 142 -16.18 14.12 -2.37
N LEU A 143 -14.95 14.01 -2.84
CA LEU A 143 -14.46 12.81 -3.51
C LEU A 143 -14.52 11.59 -2.57
N VAL A 144 -14.04 11.72 -1.34
CA VAL A 144 -14.12 10.64 -0.36
C VAL A 144 -15.57 10.24 -0.10
N ASP A 145 -16.46 11.21 0.14
CA ASP A 145 -17.86 10.96 0.45
C ASP A 145 -18.56 10.21 -0.69
N VAL A 146 -18.35 10.65 -1.92
CA VAL A 146 -18.92 10.00 -3.11
C VAL A 146 -18.39 8.57 -3.27
N TYR A 147 -17.10 8.37 -3.08
CA TYR A 147 -16.50 7.04 -3.15
C TYR A 147 -17.09 6.10 -2.11
N MET A 148 -17.12 6.53 -0.84
CA MET A 148 -17.59 5.72 0.28
C MET A 148 -19.07 5.35 0.16
N GLU A 149 -19.92 6.30 -0.19
CA GLU A 149 -21.34 6.04 -0.39
C GLU A 149 -21.57 5.09 -1.59
N LYS A 150 -20.83 5.25 -2.69
CA LYS A 150 -20.89 4.33 -3.82
C LYS A 150 -20.43 2.92 -3.43
N PHE A 151 -19.36 2.80 -2.68
CA PHE A 151 -18.88 1.51 -2.20
C PHE A 151 -19.94 0.81 -1.33
N LYS A 152 -20.57 1.56 -0.42
CA LYS A 152 -21.65 1.04 0.41
C LYS A 152 -22.89 0.64 -0.41
N GLU A 153 -23.24 1.41 -1.43
CA GLU A 153 -24.32 1.06 -2.37
C GLU A 153 -24.03 -0.28 -3.06
N VAL A 154 -22.80 -0.50 -3.50
CA VAL A 154 -22.40 -1.69 -4.24
C VAL A 154 -22.23 -2.92 -3.35
N PHE A 155 -21.58 -2.78 -2.18
CA PHE A 155 -21.19 -3.90 -1.31
C PHE A 155 -21.96 -3.98 0.02
N GLY A 156 -22.88 -3.04 0.28
CA GLY A 156 -23.71 -3.03 1.51
C GLY A 156 -23.01 -2.51 2.76
N LYS A 157 -21.73 -2.20 2.67
CA LYS A 157 -20.90 -1.69 3.78
C LYS A 157 -19.81 -0.74 3.25
N TYR A 158 -19.26 0.09 4.12
CA TYR A 158 -18.05 0.86 3.77
C TYR A 158 -16.83 -0.06 3.69
N PRO A 159 -15.82 0.29 2.86
CA PRO A 159 -14.57 -0.46 2.84
C PRO A 159 -13.84 -0.31 4.18
N THR A 160 -13.11 -1.34 4.59
CA THR A 160 -12.25 -1.31 5.77
C THR A 160 -10.80 -0.96 5.41
N ALA A 161 -10.41 -1.25 4.17
CA ALA A 161 -9.08 -0.99 3.65
C ALA A 161 -9.11 -0.05 2.44
N ILE A 162 -8.12 0.86 2.40
CA ILE A 162 -7.87 1.76 1.27
C ILE A 162 -6.39 1.69 0.89
N GLY A 163 -6.12 1.34 -0.36
CA GLY A 163 -4.79 1.43 -0.95
C GLY A 163 -4.65 2.60 -1.91
N SER A 164 -3.43 3.01 -2.18
CA SER A 164 -3.10 4.05 -3.16
C SER A 164 -1.63 3.97 -3.53
N TRP A 165 -1.26 4.49 -4.69
CA TRP A 165 0.12 4.84 -4.95
C TRP A 165 0.62 5.89 -3.97
N PHE A 166 -0.23 6.86 -3.70
CA PHE A 166 0.02 7.99 -2.84
C PHE A 166 -1.27 8.47 -2.19
N ILE A 167 -1.34 8.40 -0.85
CA ILE A 167 -2.44 8.97 -0.09
C ILE A 167 -1.91 10.05 0.86
N ASP A 168 -2.55 11.20 0.84
CA ASP A 168 -2.17 12.29 1.74
C ASP A 168 -2.80 12.14 3.14
N ALA A 169 -2.15 12.76 4.12
CA ALA A 169 -2.56 12.65 5.52
C ALA A 169 -3.97 13.21 5.77
N TYR A 170 -4.35 14.28 5.07
CA TYR A 170 -5.68 14.88 5.23
C TYR A 170 -6.78 13.91 4.76
N THR A 171 -6.59 13.33 3.57
CA THR A 171 -7.54 12.38 2.99
C THR A 171 -7.65 11.11 3.84
N LEU A 172 -6.54 10.50 4.21
CA LEU A 172 -6.53 9.29 5.04
C LEU A 172 -7.14 9.55 6.42
N GLY A 173 -6.81 10.70 7.03
CA GLY A 173 -7.39 11.11 8.31
C GLY A 173 -8.90 11.28 8.24
N TYR A 174 -9.41 11.91 7.18
CA TYR A 174 -10.84 12.06 6.98
C TYR A 174 -11.57 10.72 6.76
N MET A 175 -10.96 9.82 5.99
CA MET A 175 -11.49 8.45 5.80
C MET A 175 -11.56 7.69 7.11
N TYR A 176 -10.55 7.80 7.95
CA TYR A 176 -10.57 7.21 9.28
C TYR A 176 -11.63 7.84 10.18
N ASP A 177 -11.60 9.16 10.33
CA ASP A 177 -12.45 9.88 11.29
C ASP A 177 -13.95 9.72 10.95
N LYS A 178 -14.32 9.64 9.68
CA LYS A 178 -15.72 9.57 9.24
C LYS A 178 -16.20 8.15 8.89
N TYR A 179 -15.36 7.33 8.28
CA TYR A 179 -15.77 6.06 7.69
C TYR A 179 -15.14 4.84 8.35
N GLY A 180 -14.19 5.04 9.26
CA GLY A 180 -13.62 3.96 10.06
C GLY A 180 -12.70 3.04 9.28
N ILE A 181 -11.93 3.56 8.33
CA ILE A 181 -10.88 2.79 7.65
C ILE A 181 -9.88 2.29 8.70
N VAL A 182 -9.50 1.01 8.63
CA VAL A 182 -8.64 0.36 9.62
C VAL A 182 -7.27 -0.04 9.07
N ALA A 183 -7.08 -0.06 7.75
CA ALA A 183 -5.81 -0.38 7.13
C ALA A 183 -5.63 0.39 5.81
N SER A 184 -4.38 0.68 5.47
CA SER A 184 -4.03 1.29 4.20
C SER A 184 -2.74 0.67 3.65
N CYS A 185 -2.56 0.76 2.35
CA CYS A 185 -1.27 0.47 1.73
C CYS A 185 -0.89 1.58 0.76
N ASN A 186 0.41 1.76 0.56
CA ASN A 186 0.95 2.64 -0.46
C ASN A 186 1.98 1.89 -1.33
N CYS A 187 2.41 2.53 -2.41
CA CYS A 187 3.35 1.92 -3.33
C CYS A 187 4.72 1.64 -2.67
N LYS A 188 5.47 0.75 -3.29
CA LYS A 188 6.93 0.70 -3.13
C LYS A 188 7.58 1.94 -3.73
N ASP A 189 8.87 2.13 -3.47
CA ASP A 189 9.65 3.15 -4.15
C ASP A 189 9.67 2.88 -5.65
N GLN A 190 9.45 3.91 -6.44
CA GLN A 190 9.49 3.87 -7.90
C GLN A 190 10.32 5.03 -8.42
N ILE A 191 11.17 4.76 -9.41
CA ILE A 191 12.03 5.76 -10.04
C ILE A 191 11.66 5.85 -11.51
N GLY A 192 11.25 7.06 -11.95
CA GLY A 192 10.93 7.34 -13.34
C GLY A 192 9.64 6.74 -13.87
N THR A 193 8.80 6.18 -13.02
CA THR A 193 7.48 5.68 -13.42
C THR A 193 6.57 6.86 -13.77
N ASP A 194 5.93 6.81 -14.94
CA ASP A 194 5.06 7.88 -15.45
C ASP A 194 5.68 9.29 -15.42
N GLY A 195 7.01 9.35 -15.48
CA GLY A 195 7.77 10.61 -15.50
C GLY A 195 8.05 11.22 -14.15
N TYR A 196 7.77 10.54 -13.05
CA TYR A 196 8.08 10.99 -11.69
C TYR A 196 8.67 9.86 -10.82
N THR A 197 9.26 10.26 -9.71
CA THR A 197 9.75 9.35 -8.69
C THR A 197 8.78 9.34 -7.51
N LEU A 198 8.35 8.16 -7.09
CA LEU A 198 7.58 7.95 -5.89
C LEU A 198 8.41 7.26 -4.82
N TRP A 199 8.33 7.76 -3.60
CA TRP A 199 8.89 7.11 -2.42
C TRP A 199 7.74 6.56 -1.59
N GLY A 200 7.77 5.25 -1.32
CA GLY A 200 6.65 4.54 -0.69
C GLY A 200 6.46 4.83 0.80
N GLY A 201 7.19 5.77 1.38
CA GLY A 201 7.14 6.09 2.79
C GLY A 201 8.16 5.33 3.62
N TYR A 202 7.79 4.95 4.85
CA TYR A 202 8.71 4.28 5.76
C TYR A 202 9.02 2.85 5.30
N TRP A 203 10.30 2.56 5.08
CA TRP A 203 10.75 1.29 4.49
C TRP A 203 10.66 0.12 5.46
N ASN A 204 10.34 -1.06 4.95
CA ASN A 204 10.37 -2.38 5.59
C ASN A 204 9.42 -2.62 6.76
N GLN A 205 8.50 -1.76 7.07
CA GLN A 205 7.52 -2.05 8.12
C GLN A 205 6.23 -1.28 7.90
N ALA A 206 5.15 -1.79 8.49
CA ALA A 206 3.96 -1.00 8.67
C ALA A 206 4.22 0.10 9.69
N TYR A 207 3.56 1.23 9.51
CA TYR A 207 3.66 2.35 10.42
C TYR A 207 2.33 3.08 10.56
N TYR A 208 2.14 3.77 11.68
CA TYR A 208 1.05 4.71 11.85
C TYR A 208 1.50 6.09 11.37
N PRO A 209 0.91 6.63 10.29
CA PRO A 209 1.36 7.88 9.71
C PRO A 209 1.01 9.09 10.58
N SER A 210 1.81 10.14 10.43
CA SER A 210 1.53 11.43 11.02
C SER A 210 0.32 12.10 10.35
N ARG A 211 -0.49 12.82 11.15
CA ARG A 211 -1.61 13.63 10.63
C ARG A 211 -1.17 14.81 9.74
N VAL A 212 0.12 15.12 9.72
CA VAL A 212 0.67 16.20 8.89
C VAL A 212 1.47 15.70 7.69
N ASN A 213 1.87 14.42 7.71
CA ASN A 213 2.61 13.82 6.59
C ASN A 213 2.41 12.30 6.59
N ALA A 214 1.67 11.78 5.63
CA ALA A 214 1.36 10.35 5.54
C ALA A 214 2.56 9.45 5.22
N TYR A 215 3.68 9.99 4.76
CA TYR A 215 4.91 9.25 4.53
C TYR A 215 5.82 9.11 5.74
N MET A 216 5.49 9.77 6.82
CA MET A 216 6.29 9.77 8.03
C MET A 216 5.56 9.06 9.16
N PRO A 217 6.22 8.17 9.89
CA PRO A 217 5.69 7.65 11.13
C PRO A 217 5.39 8.79 12.10
N ALA A 218 4.25 8.72 12.77
CA ALA A 218 3.92 9.69 13.81
C ALA A 218 4.92 9.59 14.96
N GLN A 219 5.35 10.72 15.49
CA GLN A 219 6.30 10.78 16.60
C GLN A 219 5.60 10.64 17.97
N THR A 220 4.29 10.88 18.00
CA THR A 220 3.47 10.73 19.20
C THR A 220 2.15 10.04 18.85
N ARG A 221 1.51 9.44 19.85
CA ARG A 221 0.22 8.78 19.67
C ARG A 221 -0.89 9.77 19.31
N GLU A 222 -0.84 10.97 19.83
CA GLU A 222 -1.83 12.03 19.57
C GLU A 222 -1.70 12.57 18.15
N GLY A 223 -0.48 12.58 17.62
CA GLY A 223 -0.18 13.04 16.25
C GLY A 223 -0.38 11.99 15.16
N GLN A 224 -0.78 10.76 15.52
CA GLN A 224 -0.95 9.69 14.54
C GLN A 224 -2.35 9.67 13.93
N ILE A 225 -2.43 9.17 12.70
CA ILE A 225 -3.66 8.59 12.15
C ILE A 225 -3.63 7.11 12.56
N PRO A 226 -4.65 6.61 13.32
CA PRO A 226 -4.62 5.23 13.83
C PRO A 226 -4.98 4.18 12.75
N VAL A 227 -4.43 4.36 11.56
CA VAL A 227 -4.55 3.46 10.41
C VAL A 227 -3.14 3.01 10.06
N PRO A 228 -2.78 1.73 10.26
CA PRO A 228 -1.49 1.25 9.83
C PRO A 228 -1.38 1.30 8.31
N VAL A 229 -0.30 1.86 7.82
CA VAL A 229 0.05 1.88 6.40
C VAL A 229 1.06 0.79 6.13
N PHE A 230 0.69 -0.13 5.25
CA PHE A 230 1.54 -1.21 4.77
C PHE A 230 2.14 -0.78 3.44
N ARG A 231 3.42 -0.47 3.44
CA ARG A 231 4.10 -0.16 2.20
C ARG A 231 4.29 -1.44 1.39
N MET A 232 4.02 -1.38 0.10
CA MET A 232 4.37 -2.46 -0.82
C MET A 232 5.89 -2.66 -0.81
N LEU A 233 6.32 -3.88 -0.51
CA LEU A 233 7.73 -4.17 -0.37
C LEU A 233 8.36 -4.37 -1.74
N GLY A 234 9.39 -3.58 -2.00
CA GLY A 234 10.43 -3.89 -2.98
C GLY A 234 11.64 -4.49 -2.28
N SER A 235 12.65 -4.82 -3.04
CA SER A 235 13.97 -5.15 -2.51
C SER A 235 14.59 -3.92 -1.80
N ASP A 236 15.73 -4.13 -1.18
CA ASP A 236 16.54 -3.03 -0.65
C ASP A 236 16.71 -1.93 -1.70
N PRO A 237 16.50 -0.65 -1.36
CA PRO A 237 16.65 0.48 -2.28
C PRO A 237 17.98 0.53 -3.04
N ILE A 238 19.05 -0.04 -2.47
CA ILE A 238 20.33 -0.11 -3.16
C ILE A 238 20.27 -0.96 -4.42
N TYR A 239 19.51 -2.06 -4.39
CA TYR A 239 19.33 -2.89 -5.58
C TYR A 239 18.53 -2.17 -6.67
N GLN A 240 17.59 -1.33 -6.27
CA GLN A 240 16.87 -0.48 -7.22
C GLN A 240 17.83 0.53 -7.86
N TYR A 241 18.68 1.15 -7.05
CA TYR A 241 19.70 2.06 -7.54
C TYR A 241 20.66 1.39 -8.52
N ASP A 242 21.20 0.23 -8.14
CA ASP A 242 22.17 -0.50 -8.95
C ASP A 242 21.58 -0.98 -10.29
N ASN A 243 20.29 -1.32 -10.34
CA ASN A 243 19.65 -1.82 -11.54
C ASN A 243 19.01 -0.71 -12.39
N CYS A 244 18.74 0.45 -11.84
CA CYS A 244 18.10 1.55 -12.57
C CYS A 244 19.10 2.52 -13.20
N VAL A 245 20.36 2.49 -12.81
CA VAL A 245 21.39 3.36 -13.37
C VAL A 245 21.67 2.97 -14.82
N GLY A 246 21.15 3.78 -15.75
CA GLY A 246 21.33 3.60 -17.20
C GLY A 246 20.35 2.67 -17.89
N GLY A 247 19.32 2.18 -17.21
CA GLY A 247 18.27 1.35 -17.79
C GLY A 247 16.88 1.97 -17.65
N ALA A 248 16.06 1.78 -18.68
CA ALA A 248 14.65 2.16 -18.68
C ALA A 248 13.75 1.24 -17.83
N LEU A 249 14.33 0.50 -16.89
CA LEU A 249 13.57 -0.37 -16.01
C LEU A 249 12.87 0.51 -14.98
N GLN A 250 11.57 0.56 -15.06
CA GLN A 250 10.70 1.16 -14.05
C GLN A 250 11.02 0.53 -12.71
N GLY A 251 11.84 1.20 -12.00
CA GLY A 251 12.36 1.03 -10.66
C GLY A 251 12.03 -0.24 -9.94
N VAL A 252 12.58 -1.44 -10.37
CA VAL A 252 11.92 -2.48 -9.82
C VAL A 252 12.49 -3.82 -9.68
N ILE A 253 12.98 -4.02 -8.57
CA ILE A 253 13.09 -5.36 -8.04
C ILE A 253 11.83 -5.62 -7.20
N SER A 254 10.77 -6.04 -7.86
CA SER A 254 9.53 -6.49 -7.24
C SER A 254 9.04 -7.76 -7.90
N LEU A 255 7.97 -8.35 -7.39
CA LEU A 255 7.35 -9.51 -8.04
C LEU A 255 6.54 -9.15 -9.29
N GLU A 256 6.25 -7.89 -9.51
CA GLU A 256 5.47 -7.45 -10.68
C GLU A 256 6.09 -7.87 -12.02
N PRO A 257 7.40 -7.68 -12.26
CA PRO A 257 8.00 -8.09 -13.51
C PRO A 257 8.42 -9.56 -13.54
N VAL A 258 7.65 -10.47 -13.00
CA VAL A 258 7.87 -11.92 -13.18
C VAL A 258 7.42 -12.36 -14.58
N TYR A 259 7.35 -11.45 -15.52
CA TYR A 259 7.14 -11.77 -16.93
C TYR A 259 8.45 -12.30 -17.55
N GLY A 260 8.35 -13.32 -18.36
CA GLY A 260 9.49 -13.84 -19.09
C GLY A 260 10.23 -12.77 -19.88
N ASP A 261 9.49 -11.82 -20.45
CA ASP A 261 10.02 -10.70 -21.23
C ASP A 261 10.80 -9.67 -20.38
N SER A 262 10.53 -9.61 -19.09
CA SER A 262 11.25 -8.76 -18.13
C SER A 262 12.39 -9.48 -17.41
N GLY A 263 12.73 -10.71 -17.84
CA GLY A 263 13.75 -11.52 -17.19
C GLY A 263 13.32 -12.18 -15.90
N GLY A 264 12.03 -12.13 -15.57
CA GLY A 264 11.45 -12.82 -14.43
C GLY A 264 11.55 -14.33 -14.56
N SER A 265 11.81 -15.00 -13.45
CA SER A 265 11.97 -16.45 -13.41
C SER A 265 11.52 -17.01 -12.06
N ARG A 266 11.33 -18.33 -12.01
CA ARG A 266 11.07 -19.01 -10.74
C ARG A 266 12.18 -18.74 -9.71
N GLN A 267 13.43 -18.73 -10.12
CA GLN A 267 14.58 -18.44 -9.25
C GLN A 267 14.50 -17.02 -8.70
N TRP A 268 14.01 -16.06 -9.49
CA TRP A 268 13.77 -14.70 -9.05
C TRP A 268 12.70 -14.63 -7.96
N VAL A 269 11.57 -15.32 -8.12
CA VAL A 269 10.50 -15.37 -7.12
C VAL A 269 11.02 -16.01 -5.82
N GLU A 270 11.72 -17.13 -5.91
CA GLU A 270 12.32 -17.80 -4.76
C GLU A 270 13.35 -16.92 -4.03
N TRP A 271 14.19 -16.20 -4.78
CA TRP A 271 15.14 -15.24 -4.21
C TRP A 271 14.42 -14.09 -3.51
N PHE A 272 13.39 -13.53 -4.15
CA PHE A 272 12.63 -12.40 -3.59
C PHE A 272 12.00 -12.79 -2.24
N PHE A 273 11.27 -13.89 -2.18
CA PHE A 273 10.66 -14.33 -0.93
C PHE A 273 11.69 -14.69 0.14
N ARG A 274 12.77 -15.33 -0.23
CA ARG A 274 13.84 -15.63 0.70
C ARG A 274 14.46 -14.37 1.29
N SER A 275 14.83 -13.40 0.46
CA SER A 275 15.38 -12.13 0.94
C SER A 275 14.41 -11.37 1.83
N MET A 276 13.11 -11.35 1.48
CA MET A 276 12.10 -10.69 2.31
C MET A 276 11.92 -11.35 3.68
N PHE A 277 12.04 -12.65 3.78
CA PHE A 277 11.83 -13.38 5.05
C PHE A 277 13.11 -13.60 5.87
N GLU A 278 14.26 -13.50 5.27
CA GLU A 278 15.57 -13.68 5.94
C GLU A 278 16.16 -12.34 6.41
N GLU A 279 15.68 -11.22 5.91
CA GLU A 279 16.12 -9.89 6.37
C GLU A 279 15.69 -9.65 7.82
N PRO A 280 16.62 -9.38 8.74
CA PRO A 280 16.34 -9.35 10.18
C PRO A 280 15.45 -8.20 10.62
N CYS A 281 15.25 -7.18 9.77
CA CYS A 281 14.41 -6.02 10.06
C CYS A 281 12.96 -6.18 9.61
N LEU A 282 12.62 -7.28 8.92
CA LEU A 282 11.27 -7.51 8.42
C LEU A 282 10.45 -8.31 9.44
N ALA A 283 9.41 -7.67 9.98
CA ALA A 283 8.42 -8.36 10.81
C ALA A 283 7.38 -9.11 9.98
N PHE A 284 7.17 -8.70 8.74
CA PHE A 284 6.26 -9.34 7.78
C PHE A 284 6.66 -8.90 6.36
N ALA A 285 6.25 -9.69 5.38
CA ALA A 285 6.31 -9.30 3.97
C ALA A 285 4.91 -9.33 3.38
N TYR A 286 4.63 -8.44 2.46
CA TYR A 286 3.48 -8.56 1.59
C TYR A 286 3.89 -8.29 0.15
N THR A 287 3.18 -8.89 -0.76
CA THR A 287 3.39 -8.70 -2.19
C THR A 287 2.09 -8.27 -2.83
N GLN A 288 2.22 -7.49 -3.87
CA GLN A 288 1.12 -7.14 -4.74
C GLN A 288 1.25 -7.97 -6.02
N ALA A 289 0.21 -8.73 -6.31
CA ALA A 289 0.02 -9.23 -7.66
C ALA A 289 -0.79 -8.16 -8.39
N GLY A 290 -0.08 -7.31 -9.10
CA GLY A 290 -0.69 -6.17 -9.80
C GLY A 290 -1.22 -6.56 -11.15
N GLN A 291 -2.21 -5.80 -11.58
CA GLN A 291 -2.52 -5.63 -12.98
C GLN A 291 -1.62 -4.51 -13.51
N GLU A 292 -0.79 -4.78 -14.43
CA GLU A 292 -0.31 -3.80 -15.41
C GLU A 292 -0.25 -4.44 -16.79
#